data_e1e617aac0659cdbe56e7e55d21586a6
#
_entry.id   e1e617aac0659cdbe56e7e55d21586a6
#
_cell.length_a   1.000
_cell.length_b   1.000
_cell.length_c   1.000
_cell.angle_alpha   90.00
_cell.angle_beta   90.00
_cell.angle_gamma   90.00
#
_symmetry.space_group_name_H-M   'P 1'
#
loop_
_entity.id
_entity.type
_entity.pdbx_description
1 polymer ?
#
loop_
_entity_poly.entity_id
_entity_poly.type
_entity_poly.pdbx_seq_one_letter_code
_entity_poly.pdbx_strand_id
1 'polypeptide(L)'
;MLPLLLLICTGVLSHHGDRPMLVRHESGAAASVPEGAAIARLEGEVLRLRSAKFLLDPKRLDLLLERIADARLESELRPELTKRCAAALLDLLGAYLGDEEAPGRETPEERVVDAVLDSLRPKLDADLSRWLASEVLPVQSLPVERRRAAARLFRDRPAPIAKYALVLTAREQDRVLALMSLEALAGWNDDLVHATFAETAADEESPDFPARSALVDKHFGAVRLTEGGAAERRLADMAQARMLSLDWREASQAIAWTQALGDKACVPYLITSLDAWTERALQGAQSLRIRHELSKALSSRRGGNLGLEPGPWKAWWSGVQQGLRPTPGGAKVAGTGASFFGVRPESDRIVFVLDRSGSMTESLTPSGSEPGSEKGGAPGVRRWDEAQRQLHAFLRDSPKGLKFNVVLFHSYADSFRDELVPANADQLEELRLWLGINAPGGATMLRSGLERALDLDSAPSERGQTSSSVTPKPLPECDTVVLLCDGETSEGGTWVPHFLDHVAPRLRVVLHGVQVGGQSDGVLEALARGTRGGYVQVGAGR
;
A
#
# COMPACT_ATOMS: atom_id res chain seq x y z
N MET A 1 -45.07 -4.70 19.22
CA MET A 1 -45.35 -4.87 20.66
C MET A 1 -44.19 -4.22 21.42
N LEU A 2 -44.47 -3.07 22.02
CA LEU A 2 -43.70 -2.43 23.09
C LEU A 2 -44.03 -3.14 24.43
N PRO A 3 -43.26 -3.04 25.54
CA PRO A 3 -43.02 -1.79 26.28
C PRO A 3 -41.56 -1.64 26.81
N LEU A 4 -40.97 -0.46 26.91
CA LEU A 4 -41.04 0.55 27.99
C LEU A 4 -40.74 0.01 29.40
N LEU A 5 -39.61 0.43 30.00
CA LEU A 5 -39.43 0.59 31.43
C LEU A 5 -38.47 1.73 31.78
N LEU A 6 -39.07 2.71 32.39
CA LEU A 6 -38.51 3.88 33.09
C LEU A 6 -38.06 3.44 34.49
N LEU A 7 -36.95 3.89 35.01
CA LEU A 7 -36.69 3.94 36.46
C LEU A 7 -35.98 5.23 36.86
N ILE A 8 -36.74 5.97 37.63
CA ILE A 8 -36.39 7.18 38.38
C ILE A 8 -35.75 6.73 39.70
N CYS A 9 -34.68 7.39 40.13
CA CYS A 9 -34.34 7.46 41.55
C CYS A 9 -33.88 8.86 41.92
N THR A 10 -34.72 9.47 42.70
CA THR A 10 -34.57 10.70 43.49
C THR A 10 -33.74 10.44 44.75
N GLY A 11 -32.97 11.43 45.19
CA GLY A 11 -32.32 11.42 46.48
C GLY A 11 -31.84 12.83 46.89
N VAL A 12 -32.57 13.39 47.76
CA VAL A 12 -32.50 14.73 48.41
C VAL A 12 -31.49 14.72 49.58
N LEU A 13 -30.85 15.83 49.85
CA LEU A 13 -30.68 16.59 51.14
C LEU A 13 -29.38 17.42 51.14
N SER A 14 -29.49 18.69 51.06
CA SER A 14 -29.42 19.83 52.03
C SER A 14 -28.24 19.81 53.00
N HIS A 15 -27.41 20.86 52.98
CA HIS A 15 -27.18 21.73 54.15
C HIS A 15 -26.44 23.05 53.78
N HIS A 16 -27.05 24.09 54.21
CA HIS A 16 -26.63 25.42 54.70
C HIS A 16 -25.15 25.82 54.68
N GLY A 17 -24.93 27.09 54.26
CA GLY A 17 -23.95 27.94 54.88
C GLY A 17 -23.35 28.99 53.96
N ASP A 18 -23.70 30.21 54.22
CA ASP A 18 -22.96 31.46 54.00
C ASP A 18 -22.91 32.09 52.60
N ARG A 19 -23.65 33.20 52.51
CA ARG A 19 -23.50 34.23 51.49
C ARG A 19 -22.25 35.08 51.80
N PRO A 20 -21.42 35.37 50.83
CA PRO A 20 -20.71 36.65 50.80
C PRO A 20 -21.32 37.59 49.76
N MET A 21 -21.37 38.80 50.13
CA MET A 21 -21.74 40.04 49.47
C MET A 21 -21.52 40.10 47.96
N LEU A 22 -22.59 40.50 47.28
CA LEU A 22 -22.56 41.01 45.91
C LEU A 22 -21.68 42.29 45.86
N VAL A 23 -20.45 42.14 45.40
CA VAL A 23 -19.70 43.25 44.82
C VAL A 23 -20.26 43.46 43.42
N ARG A 24 -21.02 44.55 43.23
CA ARG A 24 -21.37 45.05 41.91
C ARG A 24 -20.05 45.44 41.22
N HIS A 25 -19.53 44.54 40.38
CA HIS A 25 -18.64 44.96 39.32
C HIS A 25 -19.48 45.69 38.28
N GLU A 26 -19.20 46.96 38.14
CA GLU A 26 -19.64 47.78 37.03
C GLU A 26 -19.34 47.04 35.73
N SER A 27 -20.39 46.80 34.95
CA SER A 27 -20.30 46.26 33.60
C SER A 27 -19.57 47.30 32.74
N GLY A 28 -18.23 47.16 32.68
CA GLY A 28 -17.50 47.69 31.55
C GLY A 28 -18.09 47.08 30.30
N ALA A 29 -18.61 47.90 29.41
CA ALA A 29 -19.10 47.46 28.12
C ALA A 29 -18.03 46.61 27.47
N ALA A 30 -18.23 45.28 27.46
CA ALA A 30 -17.41 44.37 26.68
C ALA A 30 -17.56 44.84 25.24
N ALA A 31 -16.49 45.43 24.69
CA ALA A 31 -16.42 45.78 23.28
C ALA A 31 -16.81 44.52 22.53
N SER A 32 -17.94 44.53 21.81
CA SER A 32 -18.43 43.41 21.04
C SER A 32 -17.33 43.03 20.07
N VAL A 33 -16.75 41.84 20.26
CA VAL A 33 -15.75 41.31 19.32
C VAL A 33 -16.40 41.31 17.93
N PRO A 34 -15.79 41.95 16.92
CA PRO A 34 -16.37 42.00 15.57
C PRO A 34 -16.73 40.61 15.08
N GLU A 35 -17.89 40.50 14.44
CA GLU A 35 -18.37 39.25 13.88
C GLU A 35 -17.36 38.70 12.87
N GLY A 36 -16.96 37.44 13.03
CA GLY A 36 -15.93 36.81 12.18
C GLY A 36 -14.48 37.19 12.50
N ALA A 37 -14.21 37.76 13.69
CA ALA A 37 -12.88 38.25 14.05
C ALA A 37 -11.84 37.11 14.18
N ALA A 38 -12.22 35.93 14.68
CA ALA A 38 -11.34 34.80 14.79
C ALA A 38 -11.01 34.24 13.40
N ILE A 39 -12.01 34.12 12.55
CA ILE A 39 -11.85 33.68 11.15
C ILE A 39 -10.98 34.68 10.38
N ALA A 40 -11.19 36.00 10.55
CA ALA A 40 -10.36 37.01 9.89
C ALA A 40 -8.89 36.95 10.34
N ARG A 41 -8.61 36.58 11.59
CA ARG A 41 -7.25 36.36 12.09
C ARG A 41 -6.61 35.14 11.41
N LEU A 42 -7.36 34.02 11.24
CA LEU A 42 -6.90 32.84 10.55
C LEU A 42 -6.63 33.14 9.06
N GLU A 43 -7.54 33.83 8.37
CA GLU A 43 -7.36 34.29 6.98
C GLU A 43 -6.07 35.12 6.81
N GLY A 44 -5.80 36.03 7.75
CA GLY A 44 -4.58 36.84 7.76
C GLY A 44 -3.30 35.99 7.89
N GLU A 45 -3.31 34.92 8.69
CA GLU A 45 -2.17 34.02 8.80
C GLU A 45 -1.99 33.18 7.54
N VAL A 46 -3.06 32.66 6.97
CA VAL A 46 -3.02 31.92 5.69
C VAL A 46 -2.38 32.78 4.59
N LEU A 47 -2.76 34.06 4.53
CA LEU A 47 -2.18 35.00 3.56
C LEU A 47 -0.67 35.20 3.76
N ARG A 48 -0.22 35.29 5.02
CA ARG A 48 1.20 35.41 5.38
C ARG A 48 1.98 34.15 5.04
N LEU A 49 1.41 32.96 5.27
CA LEU A 49 2.03 31.68 4.96
C LEU A 49 2.21 31.48 3.45
N ARG A 50 1.25 31.97 2.64
CA ARG A 50 1.37 31.93 1.16
C ARG A 50 2.44 32.87 0.61
N SER A 51 2.64 34.03 1.24
CA SER A 51 3.58 35.06 0.77
C SER A 51 5.04 34.79 1.16
N ALA A 52 5.29 33.93 2.13
CA ALA A 52 6.62 33.60 2.60
C ALA A 52 6.71 32.09 2.83
N LYS A 53 7.67 31.42 2.17
CA LYS A 53 8.04 30.01 2.48
C LYS A 53 8.65 29.98 3.89
N PHE A 54 7.83 30.09 4.93
CA PHE A 54 8.29 30.07 6.30
C PHE A 54 8.32 28.65 6.85
N LEU A 55 9.46 28.28 7.43
CA LEU A 55 9.56 27.16 8.35
C LEU A 55 8.69 27.48 9.58
N LEU A 56 7.81 26.55 9.97
CA LEU A 56 7.03 26.64 11.20
C LEU A 56 7.95 26.36 12.38
N ASP A 57 8.38 27.42 13.10
CA ASP A 57 8.97 27.23 14.42
C ASP A 57 7.90 26.83 15.45
N PRO A 58 8.26 26.25 16.61
CA PRO A 58 7.30 25.77 17.60
C PRO A 58 6.31 26.82 18.09
N LYS A 59 6.76 28.09 18.27
CA LYS A 59 5.89 29.19 18.75
C LYS A 59 4.84 29.60 17.71
N ARG A 60 5.23 29.59 16.45
CA ARG A 60 4.31 29.85 15.33
C ARG A 60 3.31 28.72 15.14
N LEU A 61 3.77 27.47 15.29
CA LEU A 61 2.89 26.32 15.24
C LEU A 61 1.80 26.41 16.32
N ASP A 62 2.17 26.65 17.57
CA ASP A 62 1.21 26.75 18.66
C ASP A 62 0.20 27.90 18.42
N LEU A 63 0.67 29.07 17.97
CA LEU A 63 -0.21 30.20 17.61
C LEU A 63 -1.16 29.84 16.45
N LEU A 64 -0.69 29.11 15.46
CA LEU A 64 -1.52 28.67 14.32
C LEU A 64 -2.60 27.69 14.77
N LEU A 65 -2.24 26.70 15.61
CA LEU A 65 -3.18 25.73 16.17
C LEU A 65 -4.25 26.42 17.03
N GLU A 66 -3.86 27.42 17.85
CA GLU A 66 -4.81 28.26 18.62
C GLU A 66 -5.78 28.98 17.69
N ARG A 67 -5.32 29.60 16.61
CA ARG A 67 -6.19 30.29 15.64
C ARG A 67 -7.14 29.33 14.89
N ILE A 68 -6.71 28.12 14.58
CA ILE A 68 -7.59 27.07 14.02
C ILE A 68 -8.71 26.76 15.01
N ALA A 69 -8.38 26.57 16.29
CA ALA A 69 -9.36 26.30 17.34
C ALA A 69 -10.36 27.45 17.55
N ASP A 70 -9.88 28.69 17.60
CA ASP A 70 -10.72 29.89 17.73
C ASP A 70 -11.68 30.04 16.54
N ALA A 71 -11.18 29.90 15.31
CA ALA A 71 -12.01 30.00 14.10
C ALA A 71 -13.06 28.90 14.05
N ARG A 72 -12.70 27.66 14.46
CA ARG A 72 -13.62 26.55 14.60
C ARG A 72 -14.74 26.89 15.60
N LEU A 73 -14.40 27.35 16.79
CA LEU A 73 -15.36 27.72 17.83
C LEU A 73 -16.29 28.83 17.35
N GLU A 74 -15.76 29.88 16.71
CA GLU A 74 -16.58 30.94 16.14
C GLU A 74 -17.57 30.43 15.11
N SER A 75 -17.18 29.51 14.23
CA SER A 75 -18.07 28.90 13.24
C SER A 75 -19.12 27.96 13.85
N GLU A 76 -18.87 27.38 15.04
CA GLU A 76 -19.84 26.59 15.78
C GLU A 76 -20.92 27.44 16.44
N LEU A 77 -20.52 28.61 16.94
CA LEU A 77 -21.42 29.58 17.55
C LEU A 77 -22.22 30.39 16.52
N ARG A 78 -21.73 30.48 15.28
CA ARG A 78 -22.29 31.28 14.18
C ARG A 78 -22.30 30.48 12.89
N PRO A 79 -23.32 29.62 12.66
CA PRO A 79 -23.38 28.71 11.52
C PRO A 79 -23.27 29.40 10.16
N GLU A 80 -23.68 30.67 10.03
CA GLU A 80 -23.55 31.46 8.81
C GLU A 80 -22.09 31.70 8.37
N LEU A 81 -21.14 31.57 9.30
CA LEU A 81 -19.70 31.72 9.05
C LEU A 81 -19.01 30.38 8.68
N THR A 82 -19.76 29.28 8.68
CA THR A 82 -19.17 27.93 8.45
C THR A 82 -18.43 27.84 7.13
N LYS A 83 -19.01 28.32 6.01
CA LYS A 83 -18.37 28.29 4.69
C LYS A 83 -17.10 29.15 4.63
N ARG A 84 -17.09 30.31 5.30
CA ARG A 84 -15.94 31.19 5.37
C ARG A 84 -14.81 30.58 6.18
N CYS A 85 -15.12 29.97 7.32
CA CYS A 85 -14.16 29.21 8.12
C CYS A 85 -13.59 28.03 7.32
N ALA A 86 -14.46 27.26 6.68
CA ALA A 86 -14.04 26.15 5.84
C ALA A 86 -13.12 26.58 4.68
N ALA A 87 -13.42 27.71 4.02
CA ALA A 87 -12.57 28.25 2.97
C ALA A 87 -11.15 28.59 3.49
N ALA A 88 -11.04 29.25 4.65
CA ALA A 88 -9.75 29.57 5.27
C ALA A 88 -8.96 28.31 5.66
N LEU A 89 -9.65 27.30 6.21
CA LEU A 89 -9.05 26.02 6.57
C LEU A 89 -8.58 25.23 5.35
N LEU A 90 -9.35 25.24 4.25
CA LEU A 90 -8.94 24.62 2.99
C LEU A 90 -7.71 25.30 2.37
N ASP A 91 -7.65 26.63 2.45
CA ASP A 91 -6.49 27.38 1.97
C ASP A 91 -5.23 27.06 2.80
N LEU A 92 -5.40 26.86 4.10
CA LEU A 92 -4.32 26.46 4.99
C LEU A 92 -3.88 25.02 4.68
N LEU A 93 -4.82 24.10 4.57
CA LEU A 93 -4.55 22.71 4.20
C LEU A 93 -3.82 22.62 2.86
N GLY A 94 -4.29 23.35 1.83
CA GLY A 94 -3.67 23.39 0.52
C GLY A 94 -2.23 23.92 0.53
N ALA A 95 -1.92 24.86 1.43
CA ALA A 95 -0.56 25.40 1.57
C ALA A 95 0.45 24.35 2.09
N TYR A 96 -0.02 23.32 2.79
CA TYR A 96 0.79 22.24 3.35
C TYR A 96 0.65 20.89 2.62
N LEU A 97 -0.26 20.77 1.67
CA LEU A 97 -0.31 19.65 0.76
C LEU A 97 0.79 19.83 -0.29
N GLY A 98 1.99 19.34 0.00
CA GLY A 98 3.09 19.32 -0.95
C GLY A 98 2.83 18.36 -2.12
N ASP A 99 3.68 18.43 -3.15
CA ASP A 99 3.60 17.55 -4.32
C ASP A 99 3.95 16.08 -3.99
N GLU A 100 4.59 15.82 -2.82
CA GLU A 100 4.94 14.49 -2.34
C GLU A 100 4.72 14.42 -0.82
N GLU A 101 3.90 13.47 -0.37
CA GLU A 101 3.83 13.09 1.04
C GLU A 101 5.13 12.35 1.41
N ALA A 102 6.04 13.04 2.11
CA ALA A 102 7.22 12.41 2.70
C ALA A 102 6.78 11.66 3.97
N PRO A 103 6.97 10.34 4.07
CA PRO A 103 6.48 9.59 5.21
C PRO A 103 7.43 9.60 6.41
N GLY A 104 6.85 9.63 7.60
CA GLY A 104 7.45 9.02 8.78
C GLY A 104 8.17 9.89 9.80
N ARG A 105 7.91 11.23 9.85
CA ARG A 105 8.17 12.04 11.05
C ARG A 105 6.97 12.95 11.28
N GLU A 106 6.50 13.05 12.51
CA GLU A 106 5.57 14.12 12.91
C GLU A 106 6.24 15.48 12.69
N THR A 107 6.06 16.02 11.50
CA THR A 107 6.53 17.37 11.20
C THR A 107 5.56 18.40 11.77
N PRO A 108 5.98 19.64 12.04
CA PRO A 108 5.07 20.73 12.38
C PRO A 108 3.93 20.90 11.37
N GLU A 109 4.20 20.64 10.10
CA GLU A 109 3.25 20.68 8.99
C GLU A 109 2.18 19.61 9.11
N GLU A 110 2.52 18.37 9.47
CA GLU A 110 1.54 17.30 9.70
C GLU A 110 0.58 17.63 10.84
N ARG A 111 1.06 18.21 11.93
CA ARG A 111 0.20 18.66 13.03
C ARG A 111 -0.82 19.71 12.58
N VAL A 112 -0.47 20.60 11.65
CA VAL A 112 -1.40 21.57 11.07
C VAL A 112 -2.42 20.87 10.19
N VAL A 113 -1.98 19.97 9.33
CA VAL A 113 -2.86 19.16 8.46
C VAL A 113 -3.88 18.41 9.30
N ASP A 114 -3.45 17.70 10.34
CA ASP A 114 -4.33 16.95 11.23
C ASP A 114 -5.33 17.86 11.95
N ALA A 115 -4.88 19.00 12.51
CA ALA A 115 -5.76 19.96 13.19
C ALA A 115 -6.83 20.53 12.24
N VAL A 116 -6.47 20.78 10.97
CA VAL A 116 -7.42 21.25 9.95
C VAL A 116 -8.41 20.16 9.59
N LEU A 117 -7.94 18.93 9.32
CA LEU A 117 -8.80 17.80 8.99
C LEU A 117 -9.76 17.48 10.14
N ASP A 118 -9.29 17.47 11.39
CA ASP A 118 -10.13 17.27 12.57
C ASP A 118 -11.18 18.37 12.77
N SER A 119 -10.89 19.57 12.29
CA SER A 119 -11.85 20.69 12.32
C SER A 119 -12.90 20.59 11.20
N LEU A 120 -12.54 20.08 10.03
CA LEU A 120 -13.42 20.02 8.85
C LEU A 120 -14.24 18.73 8.77
N ARG A 121 -13.65 17.56 9.10
CA ARG A 121 -14.31 16.25 8.99
C ARG A 121 -15.65 16.14 9.74
N PRO A 122 -15.78 16.62 11.00
CA PRO A 122 -17.06 16.56 11.71
C PRO A 122 -18.15 17.42 11.08
N LYS A 123 -17.76 18.48 10.37
CA LYS A 123 -18.66 19.47 9.75
C LYS A 123 -19.03 19.13 8.30
N LEU A 124 -18.53 18.04 7.76
CA LEU A 124 -18.82 17.58 6.39
C LEU A 124 -20.25 17.03 6.35
N ASP A 125 -21.21 17.88 6.61
CA ASP A 125 -22.64 17.65 6.41
C ASP A 125 -23.03 17.74 4.93
N ALA A 126 -24.31 17.57 4.64
CA ALA A 126 -24.82 17.64 3.28
C ALA A 126 -24.64 19.03 2.62
N ASP A 127 -24.70 20.10 3.41
CA ASP A 127 -24.62 21.46 2.88
C ASP A 127 -23.17 21.88 2.59
N LEU A 128 -22.24 21.56 3.48
CA LEU A 128 -20.82 21.81 3.24
C LEU A 128 -20.31 20.92 2.11
N SER A 129 -20.71 19.64 2.06
CA SER A 129 -20.35 18.72 0.97
C SER A 129 -20.88 19.21 -0.37
N ARG A 130 -22.12 19.73 -0.41
CA ARG A 130 -22.70 20.32 -1.63
C ARG A 130 -21.93 21.56 -2.06
N TRP A 131 -21.60 22.45 -1.13
CA TRP A 131 -20.82 23.64 -1.44
C TRP A 131 -19.41 23.28 -1.99
N LEU A 132 -18.71 22.34 -1.36
CA LEU A 132 -17.41 21.86 -1.86
C LEU A 132 -17.51 21.26 -3.26
N ALA A 133 -18.54 20.47 -3.51
CA ALA A 133 -18.76 19.79 -4.79
C ALA A 133 -19.19 20.72 -5.93
N SER A 134 -19.93 21.81 -5.65
CA SER A 134 -20.48 22.71 -6.66
C SER A 134 -19.72 24.03 -6.81
N GLU A 135 -19.16 24.56 -5.73
CA GLU A 135 -18.60 25.90 -5.69
C GLU A 135 -17.07 25.91 -5.42
N VAL A 136 -16.46 24.75 -5.10
CA VAL A 136 -15.00 24.68 -4.86
C VAL A 136 -14.31 23.80 -5.88
N LEU A 137 -14.63 22.51 -5.93
CA LEU A 137 -13.91 21.54 -6.76
C LEU A 137 -13.92 21.88 -8.26
N PRO A 138 -15.07 22.18 -8.91
CA PRO A 138 -15.11 22.40 -10.36
C PRO A 138 -14.70 23.81 -10.78
N VAL A 139 -14.51 24.73 -9.85
CA VAL A 139 -14.29 26.15 -10.15
C VAL A 139 -12.82 26.43 -10.41
N GLN A 140 -12.42 26.43 -11.66
CA GLN A 140 -11.03 26.62 -12.11
C GLN A 140 -10.42 27.98 -11.77
N SER A 141 -11.25 29.02 -11.50
CA SER A 141 -10.76 30.33 -11.07
C SER A 141 -10.31 30.37 -9.60
N LEU A 142 -10.63 29.36 -8.79
CA LEU A 142 -10.14 29.24 -7.43
C LEU A 142 -8.69 28.71 -7.40
N PRO A 143 -7.92 29.04 -6.36
CA PRO A 143 -6.59 28.48 -6.15
C PRO A 143 -6.62 26.95 -6.20
N VAL A 144 -5.71 26.35 -6.96
CA VAL A 144 -5.66 24.89 -7.15
C VAL A 144 -5.42 24.17 -5.81
N GLU A 145 -4.66 24.78 -4.90
CA GLU A 145 -4.38 24.27 -3.55
C GLU A 145 -5.67 24.09 -2.74
N ARG A 146 -6.61 25.04 -2.84
CA ARG A 146 -7.93 24.92 -2.19
C ARG A 146 -8.74 23.76 -2.77
N ARG A 147 -8.67 23.57 -4.08
CA ARG A 147 -9.36 22.47 -4.79
C ARG A 147 -8.74 21.12 -4.43
N ARG A 148 -7.40 21.04 -4.33
CA ARG A 148 -6.67 19.85 -3.85
C ARG A 148 -7.11 19.49 -2.43
N ALA A 149 -7.18 20.48 -1.54
CA ALA A 149 -7.65 20.29 -0.17
C ALA A 149 -9.09 19.76 -0.09
N ALA A 150 -9.99 20.26 -0.95
CA ALA A 150 -11.36 19.76 -1.04
C ALA A 150 -11.42 18.31 -1.54
N ALA A 151 -10.62 17.93 -2.54
CA ALA A 151 -10.52 16.54 -3.02
C ALA A 151 -9.99 15.61 -1.91
N ARG A 152 -8.99 16.06 -1.13
CA ARG A 152 -8.45 15.32 0.02
C ARG A 152 -9.51 15.01 1.08
N LEU A 153 -10.39 15.98 1.40
CA LEU A 153 -11.49 15.75 2.33
C LEU A 153 -12.44 14.66 1.86
N PHE A 154 -12.78 14.62 0.58
CA PHE A 154 -13.66 13.59 0.01
C PHE A 154 -12.98 12.22 -0.09
N ARG A 155 -11.65 12.14 -0.17
CA ARG A 155 -10.90 10.90 -0.04
C ARG A 155 -11.14 10.25 1.32
N ASP A 156 -11.05 11.04 2.38
CA ASP A 156 -11.18 10.55 3.74
C ASP A 156 -12.65 10.31 4.15
N ARG A 157 -13.57 11.06 3.55
CA ARG A 157 -15.00 10.95 3.81
C ARG A 157 -15.82 11.05 2.51
N PRO A 158 -16.01 9.94 1.81
CA PRO A 158 -16.75 9.92 0.54
C PRO A 158 -18.15 10.48 0.69
N ALA A 159 -18.54 11.37 -0.23
CA ALA A 159 -19.88 11.95 -0.29
C ALA A 159 -20.45 11.81 -1.71
N PRO A 160 -21.58 11.09 -1.93
CA PRO A 160 -22.13 10.86 -3.26
C PRO A 160 -22.39 12.11 -4.09
N ILE A 161 -22.68 13.24 -3.43
CA ILE A 161 -22.90 14.52 -4.09
C ILE A 161 -21.64 15.06 -4.81
N ALA A 162 -20.44 14.66 -4.36
CA ALA A 162 -19.18 15.09 -4.95
C ALA A 162 -18.76 14.29 -6.19
N LYS A 163 -19.46 13.19 -6.52
CA LYS A 163 -19.08 12.27 -7.60
C LYS A 163 -18.75 12.98 -8.92
N TYR A 164 -19.65 13.78 -9.42
CA TYR A 164 -19.45 14.45 -10.71
C TYR A 164 -18.29 15.45 -10.70
N ALA A 165 -18.13 16.20 -9.61
CA ALA A 165 -17.02 17.13 -9.46
C ALA A 165 -15.68 16.39 -9.41
N LEU A 166 -15.60 15.30 -8.66
CA LEU A 166 -14.39 14.45 -8.58
C LEU A 166 -14.06 13.81 -9.93
N VAL A 167 -15.06 13.33 -10.69
CA VAL A 167 -14.84 12.79 -12.04
C VAL A 167 -14.31 13.87 -13.00
N LEU A 168 -14.80 15.09 -12.90
CA LEU A 168 -14.29 16.21 -13.72
C LEU A 168 -12.84 16.54 -13.34
N THR A 169 -12.55 16.67 -12.04
CA THR A 169 -11.22 17.05 -11.57
C THR A 169 -10.18 15.92 -11.74
N ALA A 170 -10.61 14.65 -11.77
CA ALA A 170 -9.74 13.51 -12.11
C ALA A 170 -9.16 13.57 -13.54
N ARG A 171 -9.78 14.35 -14.43
CA ARG A 171 -9.36 14.55 -15.83
C ARG A 171 -8.61 15.86 -16.06
N GLU A 172 -8.36 16.66 -15.02
CA GLU A 172 -7.65 17.93 -15.16
C GLU A 172 -6.14 17.73 -15.33
N GLN A 173 -5.47 18.76 -15.84
CA GLN A 173 -4.01 18.75 -16.03
C GLN A 173 -3.22 18.83 -14.71
N ASP A 174 -3.84 19.35 -13.66
CA ASP A 174 -3.17 19.37 -12.35
C ASP A 174 -3.05 17.94 -11.79
N ARG A 175 -1.82 17.45 -11.77
CA ARG A 175 -1.46 16.10 -11.39
C ARG A 175 -1.98 15.73 -9.99
N VAL A 176 -1.71 16.58 -9.02
CA VAL A 176 -2.02 16.31 -7.61
C VAL A 176 -3.53 16.28 -7.40
N LEU A 177 -4.25 17.25 -7.98
CA LEU A 177 -5.71 17.29 -7.92
C LEU A 177 -6.34 16.06 -8.60
N ALA A 178 -5.82 15.67 -9.77
CA ALA A 178 -6.32 14.50 -10.49
C ALA A 178 -6.12 13.21 -9.69
N LEU A 179 -4.93 13.01 -9.09
CA LEU A 179 -4.66 11.85 -8.24
C LEU A 179 -5.54 11.82 -6.99
N MET A 180 -5.65 12.92 -6.26
CA MET A 180 -6.51 13.00 -5.07
C MET A 180 -7.98 12.74 -5.41
N SER A 181 -8.43 13.19 -6.58
CA SER A 181 -9.79 12.93 -7.05
C SER A 181 -10.02 11.46 -7.39
N LEU A 182 -9.05 10.79 -8.04
CA LEU A 182 -9.07 9.34 -8.28
C LEU A 182 -9.04 8.55 -6.97
N GLU A 183 -8.21 8.96 -6.00
CA GLU A 183 -8.19 8.35 -4.67
C GLU A 183 -9.56 8.41 -3.99
N ALA A 184 -10.21 9.58 -4.05
CA ALA A 184 -11.54 9.76 -3.47
C ALA A 184 -12.63 8.94 -4.17
N LEU A 185 -12.47 8.62 -5.46
CA LEU A 185 -13.39 7.80 -6.25
C LEU A 185 -13.09 6.30 -6.15
N ALA A 186 -11.90 5.90 -5.70
CA ALA A 186 -11.48 4.50 -5.70
C ALA A 186 -12.43 3.63 -4.86
N GLY A 187 -12.89 2.52 -5.44
CA GLY A 187 -13.82 1.60 -4.79
C GLY A 187 -15.31 1.96 -4.92
N TRP A 188 -15.68 3.09 -5.54
CA TRP A 188 -17.08 3.42 -5.77
C TRP A 188 -17.67 2.56 -6.89
N ASN A 189 -18.78 1.87 -6.59
CA ASN A 189 -19.48 1.02 -7.55
C ASN A 189 -20.49 1.86 -8.36
N ASP A 190 -20.00 2.56 -9.39
CA ASP A 190 -20.77 3.46 -10.24
C ASP A 190 -20.19 3.47 -11.67
N ASP A 191 -21.04 3.34 -12.69
CA ASP A 191 -20.62 3.21 -14.10
C ASP A 191 -19.80 4.40 -14.62
N LEU A 192 -20.08 5.64 -14.17
CA LEU A 192 -19.31 6.81 -14.55
C LEU A 192 -17.90 6.77 -13.93
N VAL A 193 -17.81 6.33 -12.67
CA VAL A 193 -16.52 6.14 -11.98
C VAL A 193 -15.73 5.01 -12.65
N HIS A 194 -16.36 3.89 -12.97
CA HIS A 194 -15.73 2.78 -13.69
C HIS A 194 -15.19 3.24 -15.06
N ALA A 195 -15.96 4.04 -15.81
CA ALA A 195 -15.51 4.60 -17.08
C ALA A 195 -14.29 5.52 -16.90
N THR A 196 -14.27 6.35 -15.85
CA THR A 196 -13.13 7.23 -15.53
C THR A 196 -11.88 6.43 -15.25
N PHE A 197 -11.96 5.36 -14.44
CA PHE A 197 -10.80 4.49 -14.18
C PHE A 197 -10.36 3.71 -15.42
N ALA A 198 -11.27 3.27 -16.27
CA ALA A 198 -10.92 2.63 -17.54
C ALA A 198 -10.23 3.60 -18.52
N GLU A 199 -10.63 4.87 -18.55
CA GLU A 199 -9.94 5.92 -19.30
C GLU A 199 -8.54 6.17 -18.74
N THR A 200 -8.41 6.28 -17.42
CA THR A 200 -7.13 6.45 -16.74
C THR A 200 -6.17 5.30 -17.03
N ALA A 201 -6.67 4.07 -17.05
CA ALA A 201 -5.88 2.87 -17.37
C ALA A 201 -5.37 2.84 -18.82
N ALA A 202 -6.04 3.54 -19.75
CA ALA A 202 -5.65 3.63 -21.14
C ALA A 202 -4.59 4.71 -21.42
N ASP A 203 -4.35 5.63 -20.48
CA ASP A 203 -3.43 6.77 -20.63
C ASP A 203 -2.02 6.41 -20.15
N GLU A 204 -1.38 5.44 -20.82
CA GLU A 204 -0.06 4.92 -20.47
C GLU A 204 1.09 5.92 -20.70
N GLU A 205 0.89 6.89 -21.58
CA GLU A 205 1.89 7.92 -21.91
C GLU A 205 1.97 9.02 -20.84
N SER A 206 1.00 9.06 -19.91
CA SER A 206 0.99 10.05 -18.83
C SER A 206 2.22 9.88 -17.92
N PRO A 207 2.96 10.96 -17.61
CA PRO A 207 4.06 10.91 -16.65
C PRO A 207 3.65 10.36 -15.28
N ASP A 208 2.36 10.44 -14.96
CA ASP A 208 1.76 10.00 -13.70
C ASP A 208 1.21 8.59 -13.77
N PHE A 209 1.35 7.93 -14.91
CA PHE A 209 0.79 6.59 -15.11
C PHE A 209 1.13 5.61 -13.98
N PRO A 210 2.36 5.56 -13.42
CA PRO A 210 2.67 4.66 -12.32
C PRO A 210 1.80 4.86 -11.07
N ALA A 211 1.54 6.12 -10.70
CA ALA A 211 0.68 6.44 -9.56
C ALA A 211 -0.80 6.19 -9.87
N ARG A 212 -1.27 6.62 -11.04
CA ARG A 212 -2.64 6.38 -11.53
C ARG A 212 -2.93 4.90 -11.68
N SER A 213 -1.96 4.13 -12.17
CA SER A 213 -2.04 2.68 -12.34
C SER A 213 -2.30 1.95 -11.03
N ALA A 214 -1.66 2.36 -9.93
CA ALA A 214 -1.93 1.79 -8.61
C ALA A 214 -3.37 2.05 -8.13
N LEU A 215 -3.92 3.23 -8.42
CA LEU A 215 -5.31 3.57 -8.11
C LEU A 215 -6.30 2.79 -8.97
N VAL A 216 -5.98 2.56 -10.25
CA VAL A 216 -6.76 1.68 -11.15
C VAL A 216 -6.82 0.26 -10.57
N ASP A 217 -5.70 -0.27 -10.11
CA ASP A 217 -5.65 -1.60 -9.48
C ASP A 217 -6.49 -1.66 -8.21
N LYS A 218 -6.37 -0.64 -7.36
CA LYS A 218 -7.17 -0.53 -6.14
C LYS A 218 -8.67 -0.50 -6.46
N HIS A 219 -9.07 0.29 -7.46
CA HIS A 219 -10.46 0.41 -7.88
C HIS A 219 -11.01 -0.93 -8.41
N PHE A 220 -10.41 -1.49 -9.45
CA PHE A 220 -10.89 -2.74 -10.06
C PHE A 220 -10.68 -3.97 -9.17
N GLY A 221 -9.81 -3.90 -8.18
CA GLY A 221 -9.71 -4.92 -7.13
C GLY A 221 -10.88 -4.91 -6.13
N ALA A 222 -11.58 -3.78 -5.99
CA ALA A 222 -12.64 -3.57 -4.99
C ALA A 222 -14.08 -3.64 -5.56
N VAL A 223 -14.24 -3.48 -6.89
CA VAL A 223 -15.56 -3.37 -7.53
C VAL A 223 -15.90 -4.60 -8.38
N ARG A 224 -17.18 -4.70 -8.76
CA ARG A 224 -17.69 -5.62 -9.79
C ARG A 224 -18.43 -4.80 -10.82
N LEU A 225 -18.07 -4.98 -12.09
CA LEU A 225 -18.71 -4.27 -13.19
C LEU A 225 -20.05 -4.92 -13.57
N THR A 226 -20.96 -4.13 -14.09
CA THR A 226 -22.24 -4.60 -14.60
C THR A 226 -22.01 -5.49 -15.84
N GLU A 227 -22.46 -6.75 -15.79
CA GLU A 227 -22.29 -7.71 -16.89
C GLU A 227 -22.89 -7.17 -18.20
N GLY A 228 -22.11 -7.18 -19.27
CA GLY A 228 -22.47 -6.63 -20.57
C GLY A 228 -22.46 -5.10 -20.67
N GLY A 229 -22.05 -4.40 -19.60
CA GLY A 229 -21.93 -2.94 -19.58
C GLY A 229 -20.77 -2.42 -20.46
N ALA A 230 -20.80 -1.12 -20.78
CA ALA A 230 -19.76 -0.49 -21.59
C ALA A 230 -18.39 -0.51 -20.90
N ALA A 231 -18.38 -0.25 -19.58
CA ALA A 231 -17.16 -0.28 -18.78
C ALA A 231 -16.54 -1.68 -18.73
N GLU A 232 -17.37 -2.74 -18.57
CA GLU A 232 -16.90 -4.13 -18.58
C GLU A 232 -16.25 -4.49 -19.92
N ARG A 233 -16.91 -4.20 -21.05
CA ARG A 233 -16.34 -4.48 -22.38
C ARG A 233 -15.00 -3.77 -22.57
N ARG A 234 -14.93 -2.48 -22.26
CA ARG A 234 -13.70 -1.70 -22.40
C ARG A 234 -12.57 -2.26 -21.54
N LEU A 235 -12.84 -2.59 -20.27
CA LEU A 235 -11.84 -3.17 -19.38
C LEU A 235 -11.41 -4.55 -19.84
N ALA A 236 -12.34 -5.38 -20.36
CA ALA A 236 -12.03 -6.70 -20.90
C ALA A 236 -11.09 -6.65 -22.11
N ASP A 237 -11.35 -5.74 -23.05
CA ASP A 237 -10.51 -5.53 -24.24
C ASP A 237 -9.08 -5.08 -23.84
N MET A 238 -8.99 -4.14 -22.91
CA MET A 238 -7.70 -3.66 -22.38
C MET A 238 -6.96 -4.76 -21.65
N ALA A 239 -7.64 -5.48 -20.75
CA ALA A 239 -7.04 -6.59 -20.00
C ALA A 239 -6.54 -7.69 -20.94
N GLN A 240 -7.30 -8.04 -22.00
CA GLN A 240 -6.87 -9.02 -22.99
C GLN A 240 -5.56 -8.62 -23.68
N ALA A 241 -5.46 -7.38 -24.15
CA ALA A 241 -4.26 -6.89 -24.83
C ALA A 241 -3.04 -6.93 -23.92
N ARG A 242 -3.18 -6.46 -22.69
CA ARG A 242 -2.08 -6.39 -21.70
C ARG A 242 -1.69 -7.75 -21.14
N MET A 243 -2.61 -8.71 -20.97
CA MET A 243 -2.28 -10.07 -20.54
C MET A 243 -1.33 -10.79 -21.50
N LEU A 244 -1.28 -10.35 -22.77
CA LEU A 244 -0.37 -10.88 -23.80
C LEU A 244 0.91 -10.05 -23.94
N SER A 245 1.11 -8.99 -23.18
CA SER A 245 2.34 -8.19 -23.17
C SER A 245 3.57 -9.06 -22.88
N LEU A 246 4.73 -8.62 -23.37
CA LEU A 246 6.02 -9.21 -23.01
C LEU A 246 6.50 -8.73 -21.63
N ASP A 247 6.00 -7.57 -21.18
CA ASP A 247 6.23 -7.12 -19.81
C ASP A 247 5.30 -7.89 -18.86
N TRP A 248 5.91 -8.72 -18.01
CA TRP A 248 5.18 -9.50 -17.03
C TRP A 248 4.39 -8.65 -16.02
N ARG A 249 4.82 -7.38 -15.79
CA ARG A 249 4.12 -6.46 -14.88
C ARG A 249 2.78 -6.04 -15.45
N GLU A 250 2.75 -5.74 -16.75
CA GLU A 250 1.51 -5.42 -17.46
C GLU A 250 0.56 -6.62 -17.47
N ALA A 251 1.11 -7.81 -17.74
CA ALA A 251 0.31 -9.03 -17.70
C ALA A 251 -0.27 -9.30 -16.32
N SER A 252 0.53 -9.19 -15.26
CA SER A 252 0.09 -9.35 -13.87
C SER A 252 -0.99 -8.33 -13.49
N GLN A 253 -0.85 -7.07 -13.94
CA GLN A 253 -1.85 -6.02 -13.73
C GLN A 253 -3.19 -6.38 -14.39
N ALA A 254 -3.13 -6.75 -15.65
CA ALA A 254 -4.32 -7.12 -16.41
C ALA A 254 -5.06 -8.33 -15.80
N ILE A 255 -4.32 -9.32 -15.32
CA ILE A 255 -4.88 -10.46 -14.59
C ILE A 255 -5.62 -9.98 -13.33
N ALA A 256 -5.05 -9.06 -12.57
CA ALA A 256 -5.70 -8.50 -11.39
C ALA A 256 -7.02 -7.77 -11.74
N TRP A 257 -7.07 -7.02 -12.84
CA TRP A 257 -8.29 -6.33 -13.29
C TRP A 257 -9.43 -7.29 -13.66
N THR A 258 -9.12 -8.53 -14.05
CA THR A 258 -10.17 -9.52 -14.35
C THR A 258 -11.07 -9.80 -13.15
N GLN A 259 -10.65 -9.49 -11.93
CA GLN A 259 -11.50 -9.63 -10.75
C GLN A 259 -12.77 -8.77 -10.82
N ALA A 260 -12.72 -7.63 -11.50
CA ALA A 260 -13.88 -6.77 -11.71
C ALA A 260 -14.85 -7.29 -12.79
N LEU A 261 -14.42 -8.19 -13.66
CA LEU A 261 -15.17 -8.68 -14.82
C LEU A 261 -16.02 -9.91 -14.49
N GLY A 262 -17.11 -10.09 -15.23
CA GLY A 262 -17.90 -11.31 -15.22
C GLY A 262 -17.16 -12.47 -15.90
N ASP A 263 -17.58 -13.73 -15.59
CA ASP A 263 -16.89 -14.92 -16.12
C ASP A 263 -16.91 -15.00 -17.65
N LYS A 264 -18.03 -14.64 -18.27
CA LYS A 264 -18.15 -14.64 -19.74
C LYS A 264 -17.20 -13.66 -20.42
N ALA A 265 -16.93 -12.53 -19.76
CA ALA A 265 -16.07 -11.46 -20.27
C ALA A 265 -14.58 -11.76 -20.08
N CYS A 266 -14.16 -12.59 -19.11
CA CYS A 266 -12.75 -12.77 -18.81
C CYS A 266 -12.20 -14.19 -18.92
N VAL A 267 -13.00 -15.24 -18.65
CA VAL A 267 -12.49 -16.64 -18.63
C VAL A 267 -11.88 -17.06 -19.97
N PRO A 268 -12.48 -16.75 -21.13
CA PRO A 268 -11.85 -17.06 -22.43
C PRO A 268 -10.47 -16.43 -22.57
N TYR A 269 -10.31 -15.18 -22.15
CA TYR A 269 -9.05 -14.45 -22.26
C TYR A 269 -7.99 -14.97 -21.29
N LEU A 270 -8.38 -15.32 -20.05
CA LEU A 270 -7.48 -15.96 -19.09
C LEU A 270 -6.93 -17.28 -19.61
N ILE A 271 -7.78 -18.12 -20.24
CA ILE A 271 -7.36 -19.41 -20.81
C ILE A 271 -6.44 -19.18 -22.03
N THR A 272 -6.78 -18.26 -22.93
CA THR A 272 -5.94 -17.93 -24.10
C THR A 272 -4.58 -17.39 -23.67
N SER A 273 -4.56 -16.54 -22.63
CA SER A 273 -3.32 -16.00 -22.09
C SER A 273 -2.47 -17.09 -21.43
N LEU A 274 -3.10 -18.03 -20.69
CA LEU A 274 -2.38 -19.16 -20.11
C LEU A 274 -1.73 -20.05 -21.20
N ASP A 275 -2.41 -20.25 -22.32
CA ASP A 275 -1.88 -20.96 -23.48
C ASP A 275 -0.64 -20.27 -24.05
N ALA A 276 -0.77 -18.96 -24.33
CA ALA A 276 0.32 -18.16 -24.88
C ALA A 276 1.55 -18.11 -23.92
N TRP A 277 1.33 -17.93 -22.62
CA TRP A 277 2.42 -17.94 -21.64
C TRP A 277 3.04 -19.33 -21.45
N THR A 278 2.28 -20.41 -21.68
CA THR A 278 2.81 -21.77 -21.67
C THR A 278 3.72 -22.01 -22.88
N GLU A 279 3.35 -21.53 -24.07
CA GLU A 279 4.21 -21.57 -25.24
C GLU A 279 5.49 -20.77 -25.06
N ARG A 280 5.40 -19.56 -24.48
CA ARG A 280 6.59 -18.73 -24.15
C ARG A 280 7.53 -19.45 -23.18
N ALA A 281 6.99 -20.18 -22.20
CA ALA A 281 7.80 -21.00 -21.29
C ALA A 281 8.61 -22.08 -22.02
N LEU A 282 8.03 -22.72 -23.01
CA LEU A 282 8.72 -23.72 -23.85
C LEU A 282 9.86 -23.09 -24.66
N GLN A 283 9.76 -21.81 -24.97
CA GLN A 283 10.79 -21.02 -25.65
C GLN A 283 11.84 -20.43 -24.68
N GLY A 284 11.75 -20.71 -23.39
CA GLY A 284 12.69 -20.24 -22.37
C GLY A 284 12.44 -18.81 -21.86
N ALA A 285 11.28 -18.21 -22.19
CA ALA A 285 10.92 -16.89 -21.66
C ALA A 285 10.44 -16.98 -20.20
N GLN A 286 10.63 -15.88 -19.45
CA GLN A 286 10.08 -15.74 -18.10
C GLN A 286 8.55 -15.87 -18.14
N SER A 287 8.00 -16.80 -17.38
CA SER A 287 6.57 -17.08 -17.50
C SER A 287 5.94 -17.75 -16.29
N LEU A 288 6.71 -18.35 -15.40
CA LEU A 288 6.18 -19.23 -14.35
C LEU A 288 5.21 -18.47 -13.43
N ARG A 289 5.57 -17.27 -12.98
CA ARG A 289 4.71 -16.44 -12.14
C ARG A 289 3.38 -16.12 -12.82
N ILE A 290 3.42 -15.65 -14.07
CA ILE A 290 2.19 -15.27 -14.79
C ILE A 290 1.28 -16.47 -15.00
N ARG A 291 1.83 -17.64 -15.29
CA ARG A 291 1.06 -18.89 -15.40
C ARG A 291 0.37 -19.24 -14.08
N HIS A 292 1.05 -19.07 -12.95
CA HIS A 292 0.45 -19.25 -11.62
C HIS A 292 -0.66 -18.21 -11.33
N GLU A 293 -0.45 -16.93 -11.65
CA GLU A 293 -1.46 -15.89 -11.47
C GLU A 293 -2.71 -16.15 -12.33
N LEU A 294 -2.53 -16.55 -13.60
CA LEU A 294 -3.63 -16.96 -14.50
C LEU A 294 -4.38 -18.19 -13.95
N SER A 295 -3.64 -19.21 -13.51
CA SER A 295 -4.24 -20.40 -12.90
C SER A 295 -5.00 -20.07 -11.61
N LYS A 296 -4.49 -19.17 -10.76
CA LYS A 296 -5.18 -18.68 -9.56
C LYS A 296 -6.45 -17.91 -9.91
N ALA A 297 -6.40 -17.02 -10.91
CA ALA A 297 -7.56 -16.27 -11.38
C ALA A 297 -8.66 -17.20 -11.93
N LEU A 298 -8.30 -18.22 -12.67
CA LEU A 298 -9.22 -19.26 -13.15
C LEU A 298 -9.76 -20.12 -11.99
N SER A 299 -8.90 -20.48 -11.03
CA SER A 299 -9.26 -21.28 -9.85
C SER A 299 -10.29 -20.60 -8.98
N SER A 300 -10.18 -19.28 -8.78
CA SER A 300 -11.14 -18.51 -7.98
C SER A 300 -12.55 -18.53 -8.59
N ARG A 301 -12.67 -18.64 -9.91
CA ARG A 301 -13.94 -18.67 -10.64
C ARG A 301 -14.56 -20.06 -10.72
N ARG A 302 -13.71 -21.08 -10.82
CA ARG A 302 -14.15 -22.47 -10.87
C ARG A 302 -14.44 -23.05 -9.48
N GLY A 303 -13.80 -22.54 -8.43
CA GLY A 303 -13.81 -23.16 -7.10
C GLY A 303 -12.82 -24.30 -6.93
N GLY A 304 -11.73 -24.33 -7.74
CA GLY A 304 -10.67 -25.33 -7.63
C GLY A 304 -9.63 -25.25 -8.76
N ASN A 305 -8.40 -25.64 -8.46
CA ASN A 305 -7.26 -25.53 -9.36
C ASN A 305 -7.17 -26.73 -10.32
N LEU A 306 -6.92 -26.48 -11.61
CA LEU A 306 -6.66 -27.51 -12.63
C LEU A 306 -5.19 -27.53 -13.09
N GLY A 307 -4.31 -26.75 -12.45
CA GLY A 307 -2.88 -26.69 -12.77
C GLY A 307 -2.51 -25.60 -13.76
N LEU A 308 -1.30 -25.70 -14.31
CA LEU A 308 -0.73 -24.69 -15.21
C LEU A 308 -0.94 -25.01 -16.69
N GLU A 309 -1.46 -26.20 -17.01
CA GLU A 309 -1.71 -26.60 -18.39
C GLU A 309 -3.07 -26.06 -18.89
N PRO A 310 -3.14 -25.47 -20.08
CA PRO A 310 -4.36 -24.85 -20.60
C PRO A 310 -5.45 -25.85 -20.97
N GLY A 311 -5.10 -27.09 -21.34
CA GLY A 311 -6.05 -28.12 -21.79
C GLY A 311 -7.21 -28.37 -20.81
N PRO A 312 -6.96 -28.69 -19.53
CA PRO A 312 -8.00 -28.89 -18.54
C PRO A 312 -8.93 -27.69 -18.34
N TRP A 313 -8.41 -26.47 -18.44
CA TRP A 313 -9.20 -25.23 -18.34
C TRP A 313 -10.08 -25.01 -19.56
N LYS A 314 -9.59 -25.31 -20.78
CA LYS A 314 -10.38 -25.30 -22.02
C LYS A 314 -11.55 -26.28 -21.92
N ALA A 315 -11.30 -27.52 -21.47
CA ALA A 315 -12.33 -28.55 -21.29
C ALA A 315 -13.38 -28.12 -20.25
N TRP A 316 -12.96 -27.60 -19.12
CA TRP A 316 -13.86 -27.09 -18.10
C TRP A 316 -14.78 -25.99 -18.65
N TRP A 317 -14.22 -24.97 -19.31
CA TRP A 317 -14.99 -23.85 -19.82
C TRP A 317 -15.98 -24.25 -20.90
N SER A 318 -15.57 -25.14 -21.81
CA SER A 318 -16.48 -25.73 -22.80
C SER A 318 -17.68 -26.43 -22.14
N GLY A 319 -17.43 -27.18 -21.07
CA GLY A 319 -18.51 -27.80 -20.30
C GLY A 319 -19.47 -26.76 -19.69
N VAL A 320 -18.94 -25.68 -19.11
CA VAL A 320 -19.75 -24.58 -18.55
C VAL A 320 -20.64 -23.95 -19.63
N GLN A 321 -20.10 -23.71 -20.84
CA GLN A 321 -20.87 -23.17 -21.97
C GLN A 321 -21.99 -24.10 -22.42
N GLN A 322 -21.83 -25.41 -22.24
CA GLN A 322 -22.83 -26.43 -22.53
C GLN A 322 -23.83 -26.65 -21.38
N GLY A 323 -23.75 -25.84 -20.30
CA GLY A 323 -24.62 -25.95 -19.14
C GLY A 323 -24.27 -27.05 -18.14
N LEU A 324 -23.10 -27.68 -18.29
CA LEU A 324 -22.61 -28.68 -17.33
C LEU A 324 -22.18 -27.95 -16.03
N ARG A 325 -22.65 -28.42 -14.90
CA ARG A 325 -22.20 -27.91 -13.61
C ARG A 325 -20.75 -28.38 -13.35
N PRO A 326 -19.81 -27.49 -13.07
CA PRO A 326 -18.46 -27.90 -12.70
C PRO A 326 -18.53 -28.77 -11.44
N THR A 327 -17.88 -29.94 -11.47
CA THR A 327 -17.73 -30.72 -10.25
C THR A 327 -16.77 -29.98 -9.33
N PRO A 328 -17.18 -29.59 -8.09
CA PRO A 328 -16.27 -29.03 -7.12
C PRO A 328 -15.21 -30.08 -6.77
N GLY A 329 -13.95 -29.77 -6.97
CA GLY A 329 -12.84 -30.67 -6.69
C GLY A 329 -11.76 -30.46 -7.75
N GLY A 330 -10.71 -29.74 -7.40
CA GLY A 330 -9.46 -29.70 -8.14
C GLY A 330 -8.62 -30.89 -7.70
N ALA A 331 -7.86 -31.48 -8.61
CA ALA A 331 -6.72 -32.26 -8.19
C ALA A 331 -5.93 -31.37 -7.21
N LYS A 332 -5.65 -31.87 -6.01
CA LYS A 332 -4.59 -31.28 -5.19
C LYS A 332 -3.35 -31.42 -6.07
N VAL A 333 -2.99 -30.35 -6.77
CA VAL A 333 -1.67 -30.28 -7.39
C VAL A 333 -0.73 -30.36 -6.20
N ALA A 334 -0.22 -31.56 -5.95
CA ALA A 334 0.82 -31.76 -4.96
C ALA A 334 1.94 -30.80 -5.37
N GLY A 335 2.21 -29.81 -4.54
CA GLY A 335 3.27 -28.87 -4.81
C GLY A 335 4.61 -29.60 -4.77
N THR A 336 5.02 -30.14 -5.91
CA THR A 336 6.28 -30.84 -6.13
C THR A 336 7.46 -29.87 -6.35
N GLY A 337 7.31 -28.60 -5.96
CA GLY A 337 8.34 -27.60 -6.13
C GLY A 337 9.31 -27.52 -4.95
N ALA A 338 10.52 -27.04 -5.22
CA ALA A 338 11.51 -26.66 -4.21
C ALA A 338 10.91 -25.70 -3.18
N SER A 339 11.32 -25.82 -1.93
CA SER A 339 10.87 -24.92 -0.87
C SER A 339 12.05 -24.39 -0.06
N PHE A 340 11.95 -23.12 0.36
CA PHE A 340 12.89 -22.48 1.26
C PHE A 340 12.19 -22.26 2.60
N PHE A 341 12.58 -22.99 3.63
CA PHE A 341 11.88 -23.03 4.93
C PHE A 341 10.35 -23.25 4.84
N GLY A 342 9.90 -24.03 3.84
CA GLY A 342 8.48 -24.27 3.60
C GLY A 342 7.79 -23.23 2.71
N VAL A 343 8.39 -22.07 2.47
CA VAL A 343 7.94 -21.12 1.45
C VAL A 343 8.23 -21.68 0.08
N ARG A 344 7.24 -21.61 -0.81
CA ARG A 344 7.34 -22.06 -2.21
C ARG A 344 7.07 -20.90 -3.14
N PRO A 345 8.11 -20.18 -3.57
CA PRO A 345 7.95 -19.11 -4.56
C PRO A 345 7.47 -19.69 -5.90
N GLU A 346 6.42 -19.11 -6.43
CA GLU A 346 5.84 -19.49 -7.73
C GLU A 346 6.46 -18.63 -8.84
N SER A 347 7.79 -18.65 -8.96
CA SER A 347 8.56 -17.77 -9.84
C SER A 347 9.78 -18.47 -10.42
N ASP A 348 10.25 -17.96 -11.55
CA ASP A 348 11.53 -18.28 -12.17
C ASP A 348 12.55 -17.13 -12.11
N ARG A 349 12.28 -16.06 -11.32
CA ARG A 349 13.15 -14.89 -11.13
C ARG A 349 13.12 -14.40 -9.70
N ILE A 350 14.02 -14.91 -8.87
CA ILE A 350 13.97 -14.76 -7.41
C ILE A 350 15.23 -14.09 -6.88
N VAL A 351 15.05 -13.13 -5.97
CA VAL A 351 16.14 -12.63 -5.12
C VAL A 351 15.92 -13.11 -3.70
N PHE A 352 16.95 -13.70 -3.10
CA PHE A 352 16.99 -14.05 -1.68
C PHE A 352 17.71 -12.94 -0.92
N VAL A 353 17.03 -12.37 0.07
CA VAL A 353 17.57 -11.35 0.97
C VAL A 353 17.75 -11.99 2.33
N LEU A 354 18.99 -12.25 2.71
CA LEU A 354 19.33 -13.05 3.87
C LEU A 354 20.01 -12.18 4.93
N ASP A 355 19.49 -12.27 6.13
CA ASP A 355 20.10 -11.69 7.31
C ASP A 355 21.43 -12.39 7.62
N ARG A 356 22.49 -11.59 7.79
CA ARG A 356 23.77 -12.02 8.32
C ARG A 356 24.18 -11.22 9.57
N SER A 357 23.22 -10.74 10.34
CA SER A 357 23.46 -10.07 11.63
C SER A 357 24.10 -11.00 12.65
N GLY A 358 24.58 -10.42 13.76
CA GLY A 358 25.27 -11.19 14.80
C GLY A 358 24.43 -12.30 15.42
N SER A 359 23.12 -12.12 15.53
CA SER A 359 22.16 -13.09 16.07
C SER A 359 22.00 -14.36 15.20
N MET A 360 22.37 -14.30 13.94
CA MET A 360 22.40 -15.47 13.05
C MET A 360 23.44 -16.54 13.46
N THR A 361 24.38 -16.22 14.38
CA THR A 361 25.29 -17.20 14.97
C THR A 361 24.63 -18.10 16.02
N GLU A 362 23.45 -17.72 16.52
CA GLU A 362 22.71 -18.49 17.52
C GLU A 362 22.18 -19.79 16.93
N SER A 363 21.98 -20.77 17.86
CA SER A 363 21.41 -22.06 17.48
C SER A 363 19.90 -21.96 17.19
N LEU A 364 19.48 -22.66 16.16
CA LEU A 364 18.07 -22.90 15.88
C LEU A 364 17.57 -23.91 16.92
N THR A 365 16.82 -23.47 17.90
CA THR A 365 16.22 -24.36 18.89
C THR A 365 15.11 -25.17 18.23
N PRO A 366 15.12 -26.52 18.27
CA PRO A 366 14.00 -27.32 17.81
C PRO A 366 12.76 -26.98 18.63
N SER A 367 11.63 -26.77 17.97
CA SER A 367 10.33 -26.61 18.64
C SER A 367 10.08 -27.83 19.53
N GLY A 368 10.14 -27.68 20.87
CA GLY A 368 9.87 -28.76 21.82
C GLY A 368 10.99 -29.13 22.80
N SER A 369 12.11 -28.42 22.78
CA SER A 369 13.14 -28.62 23.83
C SER A 369 12.79 -27.78 25.06
N GLU A 370 12.38 -28.42 26.16
CA GLU A 370 12.20 -27.74 27.45
C GLU A 370 13.51 -27.11 27.92
N PRO A 371 13.48 -25.85 28.44
CA PRO A 371 14.64 -25.22 29.04
C PRO A 371 15.03 -26.02 30.33
N GLY A 372 16.15 -26.72 30.31
CA GLY A 372 16.65 -27.43 31.50
C GLY A 372 16.99 -28.90 31.32
N SER A 373 16.83 -29.49 30.15
CA SER A 373 17.28 -30.85 29.87
C SER A 373 18.81 -30.90 29.65
N GLU A 374 19.57 -31.13 30.70
CA GLU A 374 21.04 -31.39 30.68
C GLU A 374 21.41 -32.75 30.05
N LYS A 375 20.66 -33.25 29.07
CA LYS A 375 21.12 -34.39 28.27
C LYS A 375 21.84 -33.85 27.05
N GLY A 376 23.17 -34.07 27.01
CA GLY A 376 24.08 -33.69 25.95
C GLY A 376 23.53 -33.95 24.54
N GLY A 377 22.67 -33.02 24.10
CA GLY A 377 22.22 -32.95 22.73
C GLY A 377 23.36 -32.45 21.85
N ALA A 378 23.46 -32.96 20.65
CA ALA A 378 24.35 -32.44 19.64
C ALA A 378 24.19 -30.90 19.55
N PRO A 379 25.32 -30.14 19.38
CA PRO A 379 25.24 -28.68 19.27
C PRO A 379 24.22 -28.32 18.21
N GLY A 380 23.23 -27.49 18.58
CA GLY A 380 22.16 -27.08 17.66
C GLY A 380 22.74 -26.44 16.41
N VAL A 381 22.12 -26.67 15.25
CA VAL A 381 22.53 -26.06 13.98
C VAL A 381 22.36 -24.55 14.09
N ARG A 382 23.39 -23.77 13.73
CA ARG A 382 23.27 -22.31 13.71
C ARG A 382 22.25 -21.86 12.66
N ARG A 383 21.54 -20.75 12.95
CA ARG A 383 20.56 -20.16 12.02
C ARG A 383 21.16 -19.89 10.65
N TRP A 384 22.40 -19.37 10.63
CA TRP A 384 23.15 -19.09 9.40
C TRP A 384 23.45 -20.36 8.58
N ASP A 385 23.92 -21.42 9.23
CA ASP A 385 24.24 -22.67 8.55
C ASP A 385 23.00 -23.33 7.95
N GLU A 386 21.86 -23.25 8.67
CA GLU A 386 20.59 -23.74 8.19
C GLU A 386 20.05 -22.90 7.02
N ALA A 387 20.17 -21.57 7.08
CA ALA A 387 19.79 -20.68 5.99
C ALA A 387 20.55 -21.02 4.70
N GLN A 388 21.87 -21.21 4.79
CA GLN A 388 22.70 -21.63 3.65
C GLN A 388 22.27 -23.01 3.11
N ARG A 389 22.06 -23.96 4.00
CA ARG A 389 21.65 -25.32 3.63
C ARG A 389 20.31 -25.33 2.88
N GLN A 390 19.32 -24.58 3.38
CA GLN A 390 18.00 -24.44 2.76
C GLN A 390 18.09 -23.73 1.41
N LEU A 391 18.91 -22.67 1.30
CA LEU A 391 19.12 -21.97 0.04
C LEU A 391 19.72 -22.89 -1.03
N HIS A 392 20.78 -23.62 -0.70
CA HIS A 392 21.41 -24.56 -1.62
C HIS A 392 20.47 -25.69 -2.03
N ALA A 393 19.69 -26.23 -1.08
CA ALA A 393 18.69 -27.26 -1.38
C ALA A 393 17.62 -26.72 -2.34
N PHE A 394 17.09 -25.51 -2.06
CA PHE A 394 16.11 -24.86 -2.93
C PHE A 394 16.64 -24.67 -4.35
N LEU A 395 17.82 -24.06 -4.50
CA LEU A 395 18.40 -23.73 -5.80
C LEU A 395 18.74 -24.99 -6.62
N ARG A 396 19.25 -26.06 -5.96
CA ARG A 396 19.53 -27.34 -6.61
C ARG A 396 18.26 -28.03 -7.11
N ASP A 397 17.19 -27.98 -6.31
CA ASP A 397 15.95 -28.72 -6.55
C ASP A 397 14.92 -27.87 -7.35
N SER A 398 15.30 -26.65 -7.74
CA SER A 398 14.45 -25.72 -8.47
C SER A 398 14.28 -26.11 -9.96
N PRO A 399 13.19 -25.66 -10.61
CA PRO A 399 12.95 -25.98 -12.01
C PRO A 399 14.04 -25.39 -12.92
N LYS A 400 14.28 -26.07 -14.05
CA LYS A 400 15.21 -25.56 -15.07
C LYS A 400 14.78 -24.19 -15.55
N GLY A 401 15.75 -23.28 -15.69
CA GLY A 401 15.51 -21.91 -16.15
C GLY A 401 15.33 -20.90 -15.03
N LEU A 402 15.34 -21.32 -13.75
CA LEU A 402 15.37 -20.38 -12.63
C LEU A 402 16.60 -19.47 -12.74
N LYS A 403 16.37 -18.17 -12.65
CA LYS A 403 17.40 -17.16 -12.42
C LYS A 403 17.25 -16.62 -10.99
N PHE A 404 18.38 -16.40 -10.35
CA PHE A 404 18.39 -15.94 -8.96
C PHE A 404 19.49 -14.91 -8.69
N ASN A 405 19.37 -14.20 -7.58
CA ASN A 405 20.45 -13.49 -6.92
C ASN A 405 20.31 -13.64 -5.41
N VAL A 406 21.37 -13.31 -4.69
CA VAL A 406 21.40 -13.32 -3.22
C VAL A 406 21.91 -11.96 -2.75
N VAL A 407 21.17 -11.36 -1.83
CA VAL A 407 21.57 -10.14 -1.12
C VAL A 407 21.76 -10.53 0.35
N LEU A 408 22.92 -10.23 0.90
CA LEU A 408 23.19 -10.35 2.33
C LEU A 408 23.07 -8.97 2.97
N PHE A 409 22.38 -8.88 4.09
CA PHE A 409 22.29 -7.62 4.82
C PHE A 409 22.68 -7.78 6.29
N HIS A 410 23.27 -6.72 6.82
CA HIS A 410 23.52 -6.50 8.24
C HIS A 410 23.50 -4.98 8.51
N SER A 411 24.61 -4.30 8.81
CA SER A 411 24.72 -2.83 8.87
C SER A 411 24.71 -2.18 7.49
N TYR A 412 24.95 -2.94 6.44
CA TYR A 412 24.85 -2.58 5.01
C TYR A 412 24.44 -3.82 4.20
N ALA A 413 24.17 -3.65 2.93
CA ALA A 413 23.73 -4.74 2.05
C ALA A 413 24.74 -4.97 0.91
N ASP A 414 25.07 -6.25 0.66
CA ASP A 414 25.93 -6.71 -0.42
C ASP A 414 25.19 -7.73 -1.29
N SER A 415 25.34 -7.67 -2.60
CA SER A 415 24.76 -8.64 -3.53
C SER A 415 25.82 -9.62 -4.06
N PHE A 416 25.41 -10.88 -4.26
CA PHE A 416 26.25 -11.89 -4.90
C PHE A 416 26.63 -11.51 -6.32
N ARG A 417 25.68 -10.95 -7.07
CA ARG A 417 25.87 -10.44 -8.45
C ARG A 417 25.14 -9.10 -8.62
N ASP A 418 25.48 -8.39 -9.68
CA ASP A 418 24.77 -7.16 -10.05
C ASP A 418 23.44 -7.46 -10.77
N GLU A 419 23.27 -8.66 -11.32
CA GLU A 419 22.07 -9.10 -12.05
C GLU A 419 21.68 -10.53 -11.68
N LEU A 420 20.51 -10.99 -12.15
CA LEU A 420 20.05 -12.35 -11.94
C LEU A 420 20.86 -13.34 -12.79
N VAL A 421 21.39 -14.38 -12.15
CA VAL A 421 22.16 -15.44 -12.79
C VAL A 421 21.39 -16.77 -12.80
N PRO A 422 21.65 -17.66 -13.79
CA PRO A 422 20.99 -18.95 -13.84
C PRO A 422 21.42 -19.87 -12.69
N ALA A 423 20.47 -20.65 -12.14
CA ALA A 423 20.75 -21.66 -11.12
C ALA A 423 21.40 -22.91 -11.75
N ASN A 424 22.68 -22.81 -12.11
CA ASN A 424 23.50 -23.90 -12.63
C ASN A 424 24.63 -24.27 -11.65
N ALA A 425 25.31 -25.37 -11.93
CA ALA A 425 26.33 -25.92 -11.02
C ALA A 425 27.47 -24.92 -10.72
N ASP A 426 27.93 -24.17 -11.72
CA ASP A 426 29.02 -23.22 -11.59
C ASP A 426 28.62 -22.06 -10.67
N GLN A 427 27.44 -21.45 -10.89
CA GLN A 427 26.93 -20.37 -10.06
C GLN A 427 26.60 -20.82 -8.63
N LEU A 428 26.17 -22.06 -8.44
CA LEU A 428 25.93 -22.62 -7.10
C LEU A 428 27.23 -22.83 -6.32
N GLU A 429 28.31 -23.27 -6.98
CA GLU A 429 29.62 -23.41 -6.34
C GLU A 429 30.24 -22.04 -6.01
N GLU A 430 30.14 -21.06 -6.91
CA GLU A 430 30.58 -19.69 -6.64
C GLU A 430 29.78 -19.07 -5.49
N LEU A 431 28.46 -19.28 -5.44
CA LEU A 431 27.62 -18.85 -4.32
C LEU A 431 28.07 -19.48 -3.00
N ARG A 432 28.36 -20.80 -3.00
CA ARG A 432 28.84 -21.50 -1.82
C ARG A 432 30.13 -20.88 -1.26
N LEU A 433 31.07 -20.57 -2.13
CA LEU A 433 32.32 -19.90 -1.75
C LEU A 433 32.06 -18.49 -1.21
N TRP A 434 31.21 -17.73 -1.89
CA TRP A 434 30.87 -16.36 -1.49
C TRP A 434 30.16 -16.33 -0.13
N LEU A 435 29.22 -17.22 0.13
CA LEU A 435 28.57 -17.35 1.44
C LEU A 435 29.55 -17.76 2.53
N GLY A 436 30.52 -18.63 2.21
CA GLY A 436 31.53 -19.10 3.15
C GLY A 436 32.48 -18.01 3.66
N ILE A 437 32.77 -16.98 2.88
CA ILE A 437 33.60 -15.83 3.29
C ILE A 437 32.81 -14.72 3.99
N ASN A 438 31.48 -14.75 3.91
CA ASN A 438 30.59 -13.74 4.48
C ASN A 438 30.05 -14.23 5.85
N ALA A 439 30.86 -14.15 6.89
CA ALA A 439 30.45 -14.54 8.23
C ALA A 439 29.39 -13.59 8.84
N PRO A 440 28.47 -14.09 9.68
CA PRO A 440 27.50 -13.26 10.40
C PRO A 440 28.15 -12.23 11.33
N GLY A 441 27.53 -11.03 11.41
CA GLY A 441 27.94 -9.93 12.28
C GLY A 441 27.24 -8.63 11.93
N GLY A 442 27.21 -7.66 12.86
CA GLY A 442 26.62 -6.35 12.67
C GLY A 442 25.14 -6.26 13.07
N ALA A 443 24.47 -5.18 12.65
CA ALA A 443 23.07 -4.86 12.96
C ALA A 443 22.11 -5.54 11.95
N THR A 444 20.81 -5.31 12.09
CA THR A 444 19.74 -5.93 11.28
C THR A 444 19.03 -4.85 10.45
N MET A 445 19.64 -4.41 9.34
CA MET A 445 19.12 -3.35 8.44
C MET A 445 18.35 -3.96 7.27
N LEU A 446 17.16 -4.50 7.54
CA LEU A 446 16.33 -5.22 6.55
C LEU A 446 15.95 -4.36 5.35
N ARG A 447 15.59 -3.08 5.59
CA ARG A 447 15.22 -2.14 4.54
C ARG A 447 16.35 -1.97 3.52
N SER A 448 17.58 -1.80 4.00
CA SER A 448 18.77 -1.71 3.14
C SER A 448 18.93 -2.95 2.25
N GLY A 449 18.69 -4.15 2.81
CA GLY A 449 18.68 -5.41 2.05
C GLY A 449 17.61 -5.44 0.95
N LEU A 450 16.40 -5.01 1.29
CA LEU A 450 15.29 -4.95 0.34
C LEU A 450 15.53 -3.90 -0.75
N GLU A 451 15.99 -2.70 -0.39
CA GLU A 451 16.34 -1.64 -1.33
C GLU A 451 17.42 -2.11 -2.32
N ARG A 452 18.45 -2.82 -1.84
CA ARG A 452 19.49 -3.40 -2.71
C ARG A 452 18.92 -4.49 -3.63
N ALA A 453 18.04 -5.34 -3.14
CA ALA A 453 17.41 -6.41 -3.94
C ALA A 453 16.52 -5.88 -5.07
N LEU A 454 15.86 -4.76 -4.81
CA LEU A 454 14.94 -4.11 -5.74
C LEU A 454 15.60 -3.00 -6.56
N ASP A 455 16.89 -2.77 -6.37
CA ASP A 455 17.66 -1.73 -7.01
C ASP A 455 17.05 -0.32 -6.82
N LEU A 456 16.48 -0.08 -5.65
CA LEU A 456 15.94 1.21 -5.25
C LEU A 456 17.08 2.11 -4.80
N ASP A 457 17.04 3.38 -5.22
CA ASP A 457 17.97 4.36 -4.67
C ASP A 457 17.65 4.54 -3.19
N SER A 458 18.65 4.31 -2.35
CA SER A 458 18.58 4.72 -0.94
C SER A 458 18.25 6.20 -0.91
N ALA A 459 17.32 6.61 -0.03
CA ALA A 459 16.96 8.03 0.14
C ALA A 459 18.24 8.88 0.15
N PRO A 460 18.26 10.07 -0.48
CA PRO A 460 19.47 10.85 -0.63
C PRO A 460 20.13 11.02 0.73
N SER A 461 21.32 10.44 0.89
CA SER A 461 22.15 10.72 2.05
C SER A 461 22.34 12.24 2.12
N GLU A 462 22.31 12.83 3.30
CA GLU A 462 22.32 14.26 3.65
C GLU A 462 23.51 15.08 3.07
N ARG A 463 24.11 14.64 1.97
CA ARG A 463 25.15 15.36 1.24
C ARG A 463 24.56 15.90 -0.05
N GLY A 464 24.14 17.18 0.04
CA GLY A 464 23.64 17.99 -1.06
C GLY A 464 24.48 17.92 -2.35
N GLN A 465 24.15 16.97 -3.20
CA GLN A 465 24.51 16.98 -4.60
C GLN A 465 23.24 16.87 -5.42
N THR A 466 22.76 17.99 -5.92
CA THR A 466 21.77 18.10 -6.98
C THR A 466 22.37 17.52 -8.26
N SER A 467 22.14 16.24 -8.52
CA SER A 467 22.40 15.63 -9.82
C SER A 467 21.20 15.85 -10.72
N SER A 468 21.34 16.77 -11.65
CA SER A 468 20.31 17.17 -12.62
C SER A 468 20.33 16.30 -13.88
N SER A 469 20.33 14.98 -13.78
CA SER A 469 19.96 14.07 -14.86
C SER A 469 19.60 12.71 -14.28
N VAL A 470 18.36 12.59 -13.78
CA VAL A 470 17.82 11.28 -13.38
C VAL A 470 17.40 10.57 -14.66
N THR A 471 18.27 9.75 -15.20
CA THR A 471 17.83 8.69 -16.11
C THR A 471 16.96 7.73 -15.26
N PRO A 472 15.72 7.42 -15.67
CA PRO A 472 14.90 6.48 -14.92
C PRO A 472 15.67 5.17 -14.76
N LYS A 473 15.90 4.75 -13.51
CA LYS A 473 16.55 3.48 -13.22
C LYS A 473 15.67 2.36 -13.75
N PRO A 474 16.22 1.35 -14.46
CA PRO A 474 15.40 0.25 -14.94
C PRO A 474 14.76 -0.48 -13.75
N LEU A 475 13.51 -0.88 -13.90
CA LEU A 475 12.81 -1.67 -12.90
C LEU A 475 13.54 -3.01 -12.68
N PRO A 476 13.53 -3.57 -11.44
CA PRO A 476 14.23 -4.81 -11.16
C PRO A 476 13.73 -5.96 -12.05
N GLU A 477 14.63 -6.83 -12.47
CA GLU A 477 14.27 -8.01 -13.26
C GLU A 477 13.57 -9.10 -12.45
N CYS A 478 13.74 -9.11 -11.12
CA CYS A 478 13.08 -10.07 -10.26
C CYS A 478 11.58 -9.74 -10.12
N ASP A 479 10.78 -10.77 -10.02
CA ASP A 479 9.36 -10.66 -9.73
C ASP A 479 8.99 -11.17 -8.33
N THR A 480 9.97 -11.79 -7.65
CA THR A 480 9.78 -12.39 -6.34
C THR A 480 11.03 -12.18 -5.49
N VAL A 481 10.83 -11.78 -4.23
CA VAL A 481 11.88 -11.66 -3.23
C VAL A 481 11.53 -12.55 -2.04
N VAL A 482 12.51 -13.29 -1.53
CA VAL A 482 12.39 -14.08 -0.31
C VAL A 482 13.27 -13.45 0.75
N LEU A 483 12.64 -12.89 1.79
CA LEU A 483 13.28 -12.21 2.92
C LEU A 483 13.46 -13.20 4.06
N LEU A 484 14.66 -13.34 4.59
CA LEU A 484 14.94 -14.09 5.81
C LEU A 484 15.57 -13.18 6.85
N CYS A 485 14.98 -13.13 8.03
CA CYS A 485 15.47 -12.38 9.19
C CYS A 485 15.22 -13.18 10.47
N ASP A 486 16.08 -13.01 11.48
CA ASP A 486 16.00 -13.78 12.73
C ASP A 486 15.52 -12.98 13.95
N GLY A 487 15.22 -11.69 13.78
CA GLY A 487 14.85 -10.83 14.89
C GLY A 487 14.11 -9.57 14.50
N GLU A 488 14.11 -8.63 15.44
CA GLU A 488 13.60 -7.28 15.21
C GLU A 488 14.56 -6.49 14.32
N THR A 489 14.00 -5.71 13.43
CA THR A 489 14.81 -4.85 12.55
C THR A 489 15.29 -3.62 13.30
N SER A 490 16.57 -3.25 13.12
CA SER A 490 17.15 -2.07 13.77
C SER A 490 16.50 -0.75 13.31
N GLU A 491 15.85 -0.75 12.16
CA GLU A 491 15.18 0.41 11.55
C GLU A 491 13.71 0.52 11.95
N GLY A 492 13.14 -0.53 12.58
CA GLY A 492 11.71 -0.64 12.87
C GLY A 492 10.85 -0.73 11.61
N GLY A 493 9.52 -0.67 11.78
CA GLY A 493 8.54 -0.90 10.72
C GLY A 493 7.86 0.36 10.14
N THR A 494 8.26 1.56 10.53
CA THR A 494 7.57 2.81 10.13
C THR A 494 7.56 3.09 8.62
N TRP A 495 8.53 2.56 7.87
CA TRP A 495 8.64 2.68 6.41
C TRP A 495 7.74 1.70 5.64
N VAL A 496 7.26 0.64 6.29
CA VAL A 496 6.51 -0.45 5.63
C VAL A 496 5.20 0.02 5.00
N PRO A 497 4.35 0.83 5.65
CA PRO A 497 3.13 1.35 5.02
C PRO A 497 3.43 2.11 3.73
N HIS A 498 4.42 3.01 3.75
CA HIS A 498 4.81 3.74 2.55
C HIS A 498 5.28 2.82 1.42
N PHE A 499 6.13 1.84 1.74
CA PHE A 499 6.59 0.86 0.76
C PHE A 499 5.40 0.11 0.12
N LEU A 500 4.45 -0.35 0.93
CA LEU A 500 3.29 -1.11 0.46
C LEU A 500 2.31 -0.25 -0.35
N ASP A 501 2.14 1.02 -0.02
CA ASP A 501 1.18 1.90 -0.67
C ASP A 501 1.73 2.55 -1.96
N HIS A 502 3.03 2.82 -2.02
CA HIS A 502 3.62 3.63 -3.09
C HIS A 502 4.68 2.90 -3.94
N VAL A 503 5.44 1.97 -3.36
CA VAL A 503 6.56 1.29 -4.04
C VAL A 503 6.14 -0.07 -4.58
N ALA A 504 5.62 -0.95 -3.73
CA ALA A 504 5.26 -2.31 -4.11
C ALA A 504 4.25 -2.39 -5.27
N PRO A 505 3.20 -1.53 -5.36
CA PRO A 505 2.27 -1.55 -6.48
C PRO A 505 2.93 -1.24 -7.83
N ARG A 506 3.96 -0.39 -7.84
CA ARG A 506 4.72 -0.05 -9.06
C ARG A 506 5.62 -1.19 -9.50
N LEU A 507 6.28 -1.84 -8.54
CA LEU A 507 7.22 -2.93 -8.81
C LEU A 507 6.52 -4.25 -9.10
N ARG A 508 5.31 -4.45 -8.56
CA ARG A 508 4.52 -5.70 -8.65
C ARG A 508 5.27 -6.95 -8.18
N VAL A 509 6.27 -6.77 -7.34
CA VAL A 509 7.01 -7.89 -6.74
C VAL A 509 6.20 -8.58 -5.65
N VAL A 510 6.39 -9.89 -5.51
CA VAL A 510 5.87 -10.66 -4.37
C VAL A 510 6.99 -10.82 -3.36
N LEU A 511 6.74 -10.43 -2.11
CA LEU A 511 7.68 -10.61 -1.00
C LEU A 511 7.23 -11.79 -0.14
N HIS A 512 8.10 -12.77 0.04
CA HIS A 512 7.88 -13.84 1.01
C HIS A 512 8.74 -13.58 2.24
N GLY A 513 8.21 -13.82 3.44
CA GLY A 513 8.90 -13.64 4.71
C GLY A 513 9.21 -14.97 5.39
N VAL A 514 10.45 -15.16 5.81
CA VAL A 514 10.90 -16.26 6.67
C VAL A 514 11.48 -15.67 7.93
N GLN A 515 10.78 -15.83 9.03
CA GLN A 515 11.24 -15.46 10.36
C GLN A 515 11.92 -16.68 11.01
N VAL A 516 13.19 -16.56 11.35
CA VAL A 516 13.96 -17.60 12.01
C VAL A 516 14.20 -17.19 13.46
N GLY A 517 13.65 -17.94 14.42
CA GLY A 517 13.73 -17.57 15.83
C GLY A 517 12.42 -17.07 16.43
N GLY A 518 12.45 -16.68 17.72
CA GLY A 518 11.23 -16.44 18.51
C GLY A 518 10.69 -15.01 18.50
N GLN A 519 11.51 -14.01 18.20
CA GLN A 519 11.09 -12.60 18.24
C GLN A 519 10.81 -12.06 16.85
N SER A 520 9.77 -11.24 16.72
CA SER A 520 9.38 -10.60 15.47
C SER A 520 8.76 -9.24 15.78
N ASP A 521 9.17 -8.21 15.01
CA ASP A 521 8.56 -6.89 15.01
C ASP A 521 7.34 -6.79 14.04
N GLY A 522 6.98 -7.90 13.38
CA GLY A 522 5.88 -7.96 12.42
C GLY A 522 6.19 -7.41 11.02
N VAL A 523 7.37 -6.87 10.78
CA VAL A 523 7.77 -6.26 9.51
C VAL A 523 7.72 -7.27 8.36
N LEU A 524 8.34 -8.44 8.52
CA LEU A 524 8.33 -9.49 7.49
C LEU A 524 6.92 -9.98 7.15
N GLU A 525 6.08 -10.14 8.18
CA GLU A 525 4.68 -10.57 7.99
C GLU A 525 3.87 -9.51 7.25
N ALA A 526 4.03 -8.23 7.61
CA ALA A 526 3.35 -7.11 6.96
C ALA A 526 3.76 -6.99 5.48
N LEU A 527 5.05 -7.06 5.16
CA LEU A 527 5.57 -7.03 3.79
C LEU A 527 5.04 -8.22 2.96
N ALA A 528 5.11 -9.43 3.51
CA ALA A 528 4.63 -10.62 2.82
C ALA A 528 3.12 -10.53 2.53
N ARG A 529 2.30 -10.22 3.53
CA ARG A 529 0.85 -10.09 3.37
C ARG A 529 0.47 -8.97 2.41
N GLY A 530 1.11 -7.80 2.54
CA GLY A 530 0.83 -6.64 1.70
C GLY A 530 1.13 -6.86 0.22
N THR A 531 2.09 -7.76 -0.10
CA THR A 531 2.44 -8.13 -1.48
C THR A 531 1.88 -9.48 -1.92
N ARG A 532 0.96 -10.10 -1.14
CA ARG A 532 0.34 -11.42 -1.40
C ARG A 532 1.32 -12.59 -1.37
N GLY A 533 2.45 -12.45 -0.70
CA GLY A 533 3.41 -13.52 -0.46
C GLY A 533 3.09 -14.36 0.77
N GLY A 534 3.84 -15.44 0.96
CA GLY A 534 3.73 -16.31 2.12
C GLY A 534 4.64 -15.84 3.26
N TYR A 535 4.22 -16.05 4.49
CA TYR A 535 5.02 -15.84 5.70
C TYR A 535 5.13 -17.13 6.49
N VAL A 536 6.35 -17.45 6.94
CA VAL A 536 6.65 -18.63 7.75
C VAL A 536 7.53 -18.22 8.92
N GLN A 537 7.19 -18.70 10.12
CA GLN A 537 8.02 -18.58 11.32
C GLN A 537 8.58 -19.95 11.70
N VAL A 538 9.91 -20.02 11.89
CA VAL A 538 10.66 -21.24 12.17
C VAL A 538 11.38 -21.09 13.52
N GLY A 539 11.26 -22.08 14.40
CA GLY A 539 11.96 -22.09 15.69
C GLY A 539 11.30 -21.27 16.81
N ALA A 540 10.09 -20.76 16.60
CA ALA A 540 9.29 -20.26 17.71
C ALA A 540 8.76 -21.44 18.52
N GLY A 541 9.23 -21.61 19.75
CA GLY A 541 8.57 -22.49 20.71
C GLY A 541 7.12 -22.04 20.87
N ARG A 542 6.15 -22.94 20.65
CA ARG A 542 4.73 -22.71 20.95
C ARG A 542 4.51 -22.75 22.44
#